data_8ad14204f6f581e613444c1b58d1f4f3
#
_entry.id   8ad14204f6f581e613444c1b58d1f4f3
#
_cell.length_a   1.000
_cell.length_b   1.000
_cell.length_c   1.000
_cell.angle_alpha   90.00
_cell.angle_beta   90.00
_cell.angle_gamma   90.00
#
_symmetry.space_group_name_H-M   'P 1'
#
loop_
_entity.id
_entity.type
_entity.pdbx_description
1 polymer ?
#
loop_
_entity_poly.entity_id
_entity_poly.type
_entity_poly.pdbx_seq_one_letter_code
_entity_poly.pdbx_strand_id
1 'polypeptide(L)' 'MNQERLIRPREVAQRLAVSRSTVYRWFWEGKLRGLKITGGTVRILESSVKERLKEIY' A
#
# COMPACT_ATOMS: atom_id res chain seq x y z
N MET A 1 -20.10 9.57 0.84
CA MET A 1 -18.79 9.99 0.39
C MET A 1 -17.75 8.99 0.84
N ASN A 2 -16.98 8.45 -0.07
CA ASN A 2 -15.96 7.46 0.27
C ASN A 2 -14.78 8.14 0.94
N GLN A 3 -14.49 7.72 2.15
CA GLN A 3 -13.31 8.18 2.84
C GLN A 3 -12.20 7.18 2.60
N GLU A 4 -11.27 7.58 1.77
CA GLU A 4 -10.13 6.75 1.47
C GLU A 4 -9.20 6.74 2.68
N ARG A 5 -8.88 5.56 3.19
CA ARG A 5 -7.93 5.43 4.29
C ARG A 5 -6.54 5.29 3.74
N LEU A 6 -5.60 5.94 4.41
CA LEU A 6 -4.18 5.83 4.10
C LEU A 6 -3.53 4.94 5.15
N ILE A 7 -2.84 3.92 4.69
CA ILE A 7 -2.27 2.90 5.56
C ILE A 7 -0.75 2.94 5.46
N ARG A 8 -0.09 2.72 6.57
CA ARG A 8 1.38 2.68 6.62
C ARG A 8 1.88 1.43 5.90
N PRO A 9 3.03 1.51 5.21
CA PRO A 9 3.60 0.35 4.53
C PRO A 9 3.78 -0.86 5.43
N ARG A 10 4.11 -0.64 6.70
CA ARG A 10 4.25 -1.70 7.67
C ARG A 10 2.94 -2.49 7.83
N GLU A 11 1.82 -1.78 7.92
CA GLU A 11 0.53 -2.42 8.06
C GLU A 11 0.15 -3.13 6.76
N VAL A 12 0.45 -2.52 5.62
CA VAL A 12 0.19 -3.15 4.32
C VAL A 12 0.97 -4.46 4.20
N ALA A 13 2.23 -4.46 4.62
CA ALA A 13 3.06 -5.65 4.60
C ALA A 13 2.42 -6.77 5.42
N GLN A 14 1.89 -6.44 6.59
CA GLN A 14 1.21 -7.43 7.44
C GLN A 14 -0.05 -7.96 6.78
N ARG A 15 -0.85 -7.10 6.18
CA ARG A 15 -2.11 -7.49 5.53
C ARG A 15 -1.88 -8.39 4.32
N LEU A 16 -0.82 -8.13 3.57
CA LEU A 16 -0.50 -8.88 2.35
C LEU A 16 0.46 -10.04 2.61
N ALA A 17 0.94 -10.18 3.84
CA ALA A 17 1.89 -11.22 4.24
C ALA A 17 3.17 -11.17 3.40
N VAL A 18 3.70 -9.96 3.21
CA VAL A 18 4.94 -9.74 2.48
C VAL A 18 5.86 -8.83 3.30
N SER A 19 7.10 -8.65 2.86
CA SER A 19 8.03 -7.76 3.53
C SER A 19 7.68 -6.30 3.20
N ARG A 20 8.16 -5.38 4.05
CA ARG A 20 7.98 -3.96 3.77
C ARG A 20 8.68 -3.54 2.49
N SER A 21 9.84 -4.12 2.20
CA SER A 21 10.55 -3.80 0.97
C SER A 21 9.73 -4.19 -0.27
N THR A 22 8.98 -5.30 -0.19
CA THR A 22 8.08 -5.68 -1.27
C THR A 22 6.97 -4.65 -1.46
N VAL A 23 6.43 -4.13 -0.35
CA VAL A 23 5.40 -3.08 -0.41
C VAL A 23 5.94 -1.85 -1.11
N TYR A 24 7.14 -1.38 -0.74
CA TYR A 24 7.76 -0.23 -1.38
C TYR A 24 8.02 -0.47 -2.86
N ARG A 25 8.50 -1.66 -3.21
CA ARG A 25 8.74 -2.00 -4.60
C ARG A 25 7.45 -1.95 -5.40
N TRP A 26 6.37 -2.54 -4.88
CA TRP A 26 5.07 -2.53 -5.55
C TRP A 26 4.52 -1.11 -5.69
N PHE A 27 4.76 -0.26 -4.70
CA PHE A 27 4.37 1.14 -4.78
C PHE A 27 5.09 1.84 -5.93
N TRP A 28 6.41 1.64 -6.04
CA TRP A 28 7.19 2.25 -7.11
C TRP A 28 6.84 1.68 -8.48
N GLU A 29 6.41 0.42 -8.54
CA GLU A 29 6.00 -0.22 -9.79
C GLU A 29 4.56 0.10 -10.18
N GLY A 30 3.85 0.85 -9.37
CA GLY A 30 2.46 1.20 -9.65
C GLY A 30 1.45 0.11 -9.32
N LYS A 31 1.87 -0.96 -8.68
CA LYS A 31 0.98 -2.05 -8.30
C LYS A 31 0.17 -1.73 -7.05
N LEU A 32 0.69 -0.84 -6.22
CA LEU A 32 -0.01 -0.30 -5.06
C LEU A 32 -0.04 1.22 -5.22
N ARG A 33 -1.21 1.80 -5.05
CA ARG A 33 -1.35 3.25 -5.17
C ARG A 33 -1.28 3.88 -3.80
N GLY A 34 -0.68 5.05 -3.75
CA GLY A 34 -0.53 5.76 -2.49
C GLY A 34 0.04 7.13 -2.70
N LEU A 35 0.49 7.73 -1.61
CA LEU A 35 1.03 9.08 -1.59
C LEU A 35 2.41 9.07 -0.96
N LYS A 36 3.31 9.85 -1.53
CA LYS A 36 4.59 10.13 -0.91
C LYS A 36 4.49 11.50 -0.26
N ILE A 37 4.52 11.52 1.06
CA ILE A 37 4.39 12.74 1.84
C ILE A 37 5.78 13.34 2.02
N THR A 38 5.84 14.63 2.19
CA THR A 38 7.09 15.35 2.42
C THR A 38 7.92 14.69 3.53
N GLY A 39 9.21 14.53 3.30
CA GLY A 39 10.08 13.85 4.26
C GLY A 39 10.26 12.36 3.99
N GLY A 40 9.79 11.88 2.84
CA GLY A 40 9.98 10.48 2.45
C GLY A 40 8.98 9.51 3.04
N THR A 41 7.96 10.03 3.73
CA THR A 41 6.92 9.19 4.31
C THR A 41 5.97 8.71 3.20
N VAL A 42 5.71 7.41 3.16
CA VAL A 42 4.79 6.82 2.19
C VAL A 42 3.53 6.35 2.90
N ARG A 43 2.39 6.55 2.25
CA ARG A 43 1.10 6.03 2.71
C ARG A 43 0.42 5.37 1.54
N ILE A 44 -0.20 4.22 1.79
CA ILE A 44 -0.82 3.40 0.74
C ILE A 44 -2.34 3.52 0.88
N LEU A 45 -3.04 3.65 -0.25
CA LEU A 45 -4.50 3.69 -0.27
C LEU A 45 -5.06 2.31 0.09
N GLU A 46 -5.95 2.26 1.05
CA GLU A 46 -6.53 1.00 1.50
C GLU A 46 -7.24 0.25 0.37
N SER A 47 -7.94 0.97 -0.49
CA SER A 47 -8.63 0.35 -1.62
C SER A 47 -7.66 -0.39 -2.53
N SER A 48 -6.46 0.17 -2.72
CA SER A 48 -5.43 -0.45 -3.54
C SER A 48 -4.91 -1.73 -2.88
N VAL A 49 -4.84 -1.77 -1.56
CA VAL A 49 -4.45 -2.97 -0.83
C VAL A 49 -5.48 -4.07 -1.02
N LYS A 50 -6.76 -3.72 -0.95
CA LYS A 50 -7.84 -4.69 -1.15
C LYS A 50 -7.82 -5.26 -2.56
N GLU A 51 -7.58 -4.42 -3.56
CA GLU A 51 -7.47 -4.86 -4.94
C GLU A 51 -6.29 -5.82 -5.13
N ARG A 52 -5.14 -5.48 -4.55
CA ARG A 52 -3.96 -6.32 -4.64
C ARG A 52 -4.20 -7.67 -3.99
N LEU A 53 -4.90 -7.68 -2.86
CA LEU A 53 -5.22 -8.90 -2.14
C LEU A 53 -6.09 -9.84 -2.99
N LYS A 54 -7.05 -9.28 -3.72
CA LYS A 54 -7.89 -10.06 -4.62
C LYS A 54 -7.08 -10.71 -5.74
N GLU A 55 -6.06 -10.02 -6.24
CA GLU A 55 -5.23 -10.56 -7.33
C GLU A 55 -4.29 -11.65 -6.85
N ILE A 56 -3.86 -11.59 -5.57
CA ILE A 56 -2.94 -12.56 -5.01
C ILE A 56 -3.69 -13.80 -4.50
N TYR A 57 -4.83 -13.58 -3.89
CA TYR A 57 -5.63 -14.63 -3.28
C TYR A 57 -7.02 -14.73 -3.94
#